data_b98bddc2657ac7cfc2955f8377fa54ed
#
_entry.id   b98bddc2657ac7cfc2955f8377fa54ed
#
_cell.length_a   1.000
_cell.length_b   1.000
_cell.length_c   1.000
_cell.angle_alpha   90.00
_cell.angle_beta   90.00
_cell.angle_gamma   90.00
#
_symmetry.space_group_name_H-M   'P 1'
#
loop_
_entity.id
_entity.type
_entity.pdbx_description
1 polymer ?
#
loop_
_entity_poly.entity_id
_entity_poly.type
_entity_poly.pdbx_seq_one_letter_code
_entity_poly.pdbx_strand_id
1 'polypeptide(L)'
;MDFSLTNNQSFPDIGTLQVNVFSQNNYNPIPNATVIIQNTQTQESSVAEQLDTDSSGQTETISLKTPPLEYSLTPESSMPYGEYNITVSAPGYETTILTGAQILPDVKAIQDIRLVPLPGTEETLSQDIDIDPHTLYAEYPPKIPEAEIKTVADTGEIILSQVVIPEYIIVHDGLPDDNTAPNYYVTYKDYIKNVACSEIYATWPESSIYANILAIMSFTLNRVYTEW
;
A
#
# COMPACT_ATOMS: atom_id res chain seq x y z
N MET A 1 -20.37 28.21 14.38
CA MET A 1 -18.99 28.27 14.92
C MET A 1 -18.12 27.65 13.88
N ASP A 2 -17.43 28.50 13.10
CA ASP A 2 -16.51 28.06 12.04
C ASP A 2 -15.25 27.50 12.69
N PHE A 3 -15.08 26.20 12.64
CA PHE A 3 -13.79 25.56 12.89
C PHE A 3 -12.99 25.53 11.58
N SER A 4 -12.46 26.67 11.16
CA SER A 4 -11.35 26.67 10.23
C SER A 4 -10.09 26.27 11.01
N LEU A 5 -9.85 24.98 11.11
CA LEU A 5 -8.54 24.46 11.50
C LEU A 5 -7.58 24.79 10.36
N THR A 6 -6.90 25.91 10.47
CA THR A 6 -5.67 26.15 9.70
C THR A 6 -4.65 25.13 10.20
N ASN A 7 -4.64 23.98 9.54
CA ASN A 7 -3.66 22.92 9.79
C ASN A 7 -2.30 23.42 9.28
N ASN A 8 -1.60 24.18 10.12
CA ASN A 8 -0.22 24.57 9.89
C ASN A 8 0.66 23.37 10.30
N GLN A 9 0.48 22.24 9.59
CA GLN A 9 1.24 21.03 9.85
C GLN A 9 2.70 21.32 9.49
N SER A 10 3.57 21.29 10.49
CA SER A 10 5.03 21.40 10.28
C SER A 10 5.55 20.08 9.73
N PHE A 11 6.37 20.14 8.68
CA PHE A 11 7.05 18.98 8.09
C PHE A 11 8.56 19.09 8.35
N PRO A 12 9.01 18.88 9.60
CA PRO A 12 10.42 19.06 9.98
C PRO A 12 11.28 17.86 9.63
N ASP A 13 10.67 16.66 9.50
CA ASP A 13 11.39 15.42 9.30
C ASP A 13 11.41 14.99 7.83
N ILE A 14 12.15 13.95 7.53
CA ILE A 14 12.41 13.47 6.18
C ILE A 14 12.25 11.96 6.14
N GLY A 15 11.45 11.50 5.18
CA GLY A 15 11.44 10.12 4.71
C GLY A 15 12.09 10.02 3.33
N THR A 16 12.28 8.83 2.83
CA THR A 16 12.81 8.63 1.48
C THR A 16 11.89 7.78 0.63
N LEU A 17 11.90 8.04 -0.69
CA LEU A 17 11.09 7.31 -1.66
C LEU A 17 11.95 6.82 -2.82
N GLN A 18 11.71 5.58 -3.25
CA GLN A 18 12.16 5.03 -4.52
C GLN A 18 10.96 4.46 -5.26
N VAL A 19 10.85 4.75 -6.55
CA VAL A 19 9.80 4.20 -7.40
C VAL A 19 10.41 3.15 -8.34
N ASN A 20 9.75 1.99 -8.43
CA ASN A 20 10.11 0.93 -9.35
C ASN A 20 9.00 0.79 -10.39
N VAL A 21 9.33 0.79 -11.67
CA VAL A 21 8.37 0.77 -12.78
C VAL A 21 8.53 -0.49 -13.62
N PHE A 22 7.45 -1.25 -13.77
CA PHE A 22 7.41 -2.52 -14.50
C PHE A 22 6.26 -2.55 -15.48
N SER A 23 6.39 -3.37 -16.52
CA SER A 23 5.28 -3.71 -17.40
C SER A 23 4.32 -4.70 -16.71
N GLN A 24 3.02 -4.44 -16.76
CA GLN A 24 1.99 -5.28 -16.14
C GLN A 24 1.98 -6.72 -16.70
N ASN A 25 2.25 -6.88 -18.00
CA ASN A 25 2.10 -8.18 -18.66
C ASN A 25 3.22 -9.18 -18.36
N ASN A 26 4.45 -8.71 -18.13
CA ASN A 26 5.63 -9.57 -18.04
C ASN A 26 6.62 -9.19 -16.94
N TYR A 27 6.28 -8.21 -16.10
CA TYR A 27 7.13 -7.69 -15.03
C TYR A 27 8.52 -7.22 -15.48
N ASN A 28 8.71 -6.96 -16.76
CA ASN A 28 9.96 -6.38 -17.24
C ASN A 28 10.10 -4.95 -16.73
N PRO A 29 11.29 -4.54 -16.28
CA PRO A 29 11.56 -3.16 -15.89
C PRO A 29 11.38 -2.23 -17.09
N ILE A 30 10.85 -1.04 -16.84
CA ILE A 30 10.67 0.01 -17.86
C ILE A 30 11.69 1.09 -17.61
N PRO A 31 12.75 1.18 -18.43
CA PRO A 31 13.73 2.26 -18.34
C PRO A 31 13.20 3.55 -18.97
N ASN A 32 13.73 4.69 -18.53
CA ASN A 32 13.38 6.04 -18.99
C ASN A 32 11.88 6.36 -18.85
N ALA A 33 11.20 5.75 -17.89
CA ALA A 33 9.87 6.19 -17.49
C ALA A 33 10.01 7.49 -16.68
N THR A 34 9.22 8.49 -17.00
CA THR A 34 9.19 9.76 -16.26
C THR A 34 8.27 9.62 -15.05
N VAL A 35 8.81 9.93 -13.88
CA VAL A 35 8.13 9.89 -12.58
C VAL A 35 8.05 11.31 -12.04
N ILE A 36 6.82 11.81 -11.82
CA ILE A 36 6.55 13.13 -11.24
C ILE A 36 5.95 12.93 -9.86
N ILE A 37 6.54 13.56 -8.84
CA ILE A 37 6.10 13.49 -7.46
C ILE A 37 5.60 14.87 -7.04
N GLN A 38 4.39 14.92 -6.47
CA GLN A 38 3.73 16.15 -6.04
C GLN A 38 3.31 16.03 -4.58
N ASN A 39 3.56 17.10 -3.80
CA ASN A 39 3.05 17.19 -2.43
C ASN A 39 1.58 17.63 -2.45
N THR A 40 0.70 16.88 -1.79
CA THR A 40 -0.74 17.19 -1.72
C THR A 40 -1.12 18.07 -0.53
N GLN A 41 -0.26 18.19 0.46
CA GLN A 41 -0.54 18.85 1.74
C GLN A 41 -0.09 20.31 1.80
N THR A 42 0.63 20.78 0.77
CA THR A 42 0.98 22.19 0.63
C THR A 42 -0.02 22.92 -0.29
N GLN A 43 -0.41 24.15 0.05
CA GLN A 43 -1.34 24.96 -0.76
C GLN A 43 -0.85 25.27 -2.17
N GLU A 44 0.45 25.14 -2.41
CA GLU A 44 1.03 25.15 -3.75
C GLU A 44 1.19 23.69 -4.17
N SER A 45 0.38 23.26 -5.15
CA SER A 45 0.55 21.98 -5.84
C SER A 45 1.84 22.02 -6.67
N SER A 46 2.97 22.14 -5.99
CA SER A 46 4.29 22.19 -6.61
C SER A 46 4.78 20.79 -6.89
N VAL A 47 5.32 20.59 -8.09
CA VAL A 47 6.13 19.39 -8.38
C VAL A 47 7.27 19.38 -7.37
N ALA A 48 7.31 18.36 -6.49
CA ALA A 48 8.39 18.21 -5.53
C ALA A 48 9.66 17.72 -6.26
N GLU A 49 9.49 16.71 -7.14
CA GLU A 49 10.58 16.14 -7.92
C GLU A 49 10.07 15.57 -9.25
N GLN A 50 10.95 15.58 -10.25
CA GLN A 50 10.78 14.84 -11.50
C GLN A 50 12.01 13.98 -11.74
N LEU A 51 11.82 12.69 -11.96
CA LEU A 51 12.84 11.66 -12.04
C LEU A 51 12.60 10.79 -13.28
N ASP A 52 13.66 10.13 -13.75
CA ASP A 52 13.57 9.09 -14.75
C ASP A 52 14.06 7.76 -14.18
N THR A 53 13.50 6.64 -14.65
CA THR A 53 13.92 5.31 -14.27
C THR A 53 15.19 4.88 -15.03
N ASP A 54 16.05 4.14 -14.33
CA ASP A 54 17.26 3.54 -14.89
C ASP A 54 16.96 2.27 -15.71
N SER A 55 18.01 1.55 -16.14
CA SER A 55 17.90 0.29 -16.88
C SER A 55 17.21 -0.85 -16.10
N SER A 56 17.12 -0.73 -14.78
CA SER A 56 16.44 -1.67 -13.89
C SER A 56 14.99 -1.24 -13.60
N GLY A 57 14.52 -0.16 -14.25
CA GLY A 57 13.19 0.41 -14.00
C GLY A 57 13.06 1.14 -12.67
N GLN A 58 14.17 1.55 -12.05
CA GLN A 58 14.19 2.16 -10.72
C GLN A 58 14.58 3.63 -10.82
N THR A 59 13.94 4.48 -10.01
CA THR A 59 14.41 5.86 -9.81
C THR A 59 15.56 5.87 -8.81
N GLU A 60 16.31 6.95 -8.79
CA GLU A 60 17.13 7.27 -7.61
C GLU A 60 16.22 7.40 -6.38
N THR A 61 16.84 7.22 -5.19
CA THR A 61 16.12 7.43 -3.92
C THR A 61 16.18 8.91 -3.57
N ILE A 62 15.01 9.53 -3.38
CA ILE A 62 14.89 10.95 -3.03
C ILE A 62 14.43 11.14 -1.61
N SER A 63 14.67 12.33 -1.07
CA SER A 63 14.25 12.75 0.26
C SER A 63 12.98 13.61 0.16
N LEU A 64 11.95 13.27 0.92
CA LEU A 64 10.67 13.95 0.95
C LEU A 64 10.33 14.39 2.37
N LYS A 65 9.68 15.54 2.50
CA LYS A 65 9.28 16.10 3.80
C LYS A 65 8.16 15.31 4.45
N THR A 66 8.29 15.08 5.75
CA THR A 66 7.31 14.32 6.55
C THR A 66 7.00 15.06 7.86
N PRO A 67 5.83 14.75 8.48
CA PRO A 67 5.56 15.17 9.86
C PRO A 67 6.59 14.63 10.85
N PRO A 68 6.58 15.11 12.11
CA PRO A 68 7.46 14.60 13.16
C PRO A 68 7.32 13.09 13.38
N LEU A 69 8.45 12.41 13.62
CA LEU A 69 8.51 10.98 13.94
C LEU A 69 7.58 10.59 15.10
N GLU A 70 7.45 11.45 16.09
CA GLU A 70 6.61 11.24 17.28
C GLU A 70 5.15 10.96 16.94
N TYR A 71 4.64 11.49 15.81
CA TYR A 71 3.25 11.24 15.39
C TYR A 71 3.01 9.79 15.02
N SER A 72 3.99 9.10 14.45
CA SER A 72 3.88 7.67 14.13
C SER A 72 4.08 6.76 15.34
N LEU A 73 4.67 7.26 16.42
CA LEU A 73 4.87 6.50 17.66
C LEU A 73 3.66 6.57 18.60
N THR A 74 2.73 7.48 18.35
CA THR A 74 1.51 7.65 19.13
C THR A 74 0.30 7.58 18.19
N PRO A 75 -0.26 6.39 17.93
CA PRO A 75 -1.43 6.23 17.09
C PRO A 75 -2.59 7.12 17.53
N GLU A 76 -3.45 7.55 16.61
CA GLU A 76 -4.66 8.36 16.83
C GLU A 76 -4.42 9.84 17.18
N SER A 77 -3.19 10.34 17.20
CA SER A 77 -2.91 11.72 17.58
C SER A 77 -3.01 12.70 16.41
N SER A 78 -2.16 12.54 15.43
CA SER A 78 -2.03 13.39 14.24
C SER A 78 -1.57 12.55 13.06
N MET A 79 -1.83 13.04 11.84
CA MET A 79 -1.39 12.37 10.62
C MET A 79 0.13 12.16 10.64
N PRO A 80 0.62 10.92 10.63
CA PRO A 80 2.02 10.61 10.91
C PRO A 80 2.90 10.54 9.66
N TYR A 81 2.36 10.77 8.47
CA TYR A 81 3.06 10.66 7.19
C TYR A 81 2.86 11.89 6.32
N GLY A 82 3.83 12.14 5.43
CA GLY A 82 3.65 13.06 4.31
C GLY A 82 2.88 12.34 3.19
N GLU A 83 1.93 13.02 2.57
CA GLU A 83 1.12 12.49 1.48
C GLU A 83 1.54 13.07 0.15
N TYR A 84 1.75 12.22 -0.84
CA TYR A 84 2.25 12.56 -2.15
C TYR A 84 1.48 11.88 -3.27
N ASN A 85 1.32 12.59 -4.39
CA ASN A 85 0.85 11.99 -5.64
C ASN A 85 2.05 11.63 -6.51
N ILE A 86 1.96 10.49 -7.18
CA ILE A 86 3.01 9.97 -8.07
C ILE A 86 2.39 9.73 -9.44
N THR A 87 2.85 10.47 -10.45
CA THR A 87 2.44 10.27 -11.84
C THR A 87 3.58 9.61 -12.60
N VAL A 88 3.31 8.48 -13.25
CA VAL A 88 4.30 7.74 -14.03
C VAL A 88 3.84 7.62 -15.48
N SER A 89 4.71 7.99 -16.40
CA SER A 89 4.46 7.90 -17.84
C SER A 89 5.66 7.30 -18.56
N ALA A 90 5.40 6.48 -19.59
CA ALA A 90 6.41 5.95 -20.48
C ALA A 90 5.86 5.78 -21.90
N PRO A 91 6.68 5.92 -22.96
CA PRO A 91 6.22 5.70 -24.33
C PRO A 91 5.67 4.29 -24.55
N GLY A 92 4.46 4.18 -25.10
CA GLY A 92 3.78 2.92 -25.37
C GLY A 92 3.02 2.31 -24.18
N TYR A 93 2.86 3.08 -23.11
CA TYR A 93 2.12 2.69 -21.92
C TYR A 93 1.07 3.73 -21.53
N GLU A 94 0.04 3.30 -20.82
CA GLU A 94 -0.90 4.20 -20.16
C GLU A 94 -0.19 4.96 -19.04
N THR A 95 -0.57 6.23 -18.84
CA THR A 95 -0.08 7.00 -17.69
C THR A 95 -0.76 6.49 -16.42
N THR A 96 0.01 6.17 -15.39
CA THR A 96 -0.54 5.81 -14.08
C THR A 96 -0.41 6.99 -13.12
N ILE A 97 -1.51 7.34 -12.48
CA ILE A 97 -1.60 8.35 -11.42
C ILE A 97 -1.93 7.63 -10.12
N LEU A 98 -1.04 7.73 -9.16
CA LEU A 98 -1.20 7.18 -7.83
C LEU A 98 -1.36 8.34 -6.85
N THR A 99 -2.50 8.38 -6.17
CA THR A 99 -2.82 9.38 -5.14
C THR A 99 -2.69 8.81 -3.74
N GLY A 100 -2.26 9.63 -2.80
CA GLY A 100 -2.21 9.23 -1.39
C GLY A 100 -0.98 8.39 -0.99
N ALA A 101 0.13 8.44 -1.75
CA ALA A 101 1.36 7.75 -1.33
C ALA A 101 1.86 8.28 0.01
N GLN A 102 2.01 7.39 0.99
CA GLN A 102 2.32 7.73 2.38
C GLN A 102 3.82 7.57 2.64
N ILE A 103 4.47 8.66 3.03
CA ILE A 103 5.91 8.69 3.33
C ILE A 103 6.10 8.94 4.82
N LEU A 104 6.63 7.96 5.53
CA LEU A 104 6.93 8.04 6.96
C LEU A 104 8.34 8.62 7.19
N PRO A 105 8.57 9.33 8.31
CA PRO A 105 9.89 9.84 8.67
C PRO A 105 10.88 8.70 8.93
N ASP A 106 12.15 8.93 8.59
CA ASP A 106 13.29 7.99 8.80
C ASP A 106 13.12 6.60 8.15
N VAL A 107 12.14 6.44 7.24
CA VAL A 107 11.86 5.20 6.55
C VAL A 107 12.04 5.36 5.05
N LYS A 108 12.53 4.31 4.38
CA LYS A 108 12.55 4.21 2.93
C LYS A 108 11.27 3.55 2.44
N ALA A 109 10.41 4.34 1.80
CA ALA A 109 9.28 3.85 1.04
C ALA A 109 9.74 3.33 -0.33
N ILE A 110 9.21 2.20 -0.76
CA ILE A 110 9.40 1.64 -2.11
C ILE A 110 8.01 1.50 -2.73
N GLN A 111 7.81 2.19 -3.84
CA GLN A 111 6.55 2.13 -4.58
C GLN A 111 6.76 1.39 -5.89
N ASP A 112 6.16 0.20 -5.99
CA ASP A 112 6.12 -0.58 -7.24
C ASP A 112 4.91 -0.13 -8.07
N ILE A 113 5.14 0.27 -9.31
CA ILE A 113 4.10 0.70 -10.26
C ILE A 113 4.16 -0.19 -11.51
N ARG A 114 2.99 -0.67 -11.94
CA ARG A 114 2.84 -1.53 -13.12
C ARG A 114 2.11 -0.77 -14.21
N LEU A 115 2.80 -0.41 -15.27
CA LEU A 115 2.20 0.27 -16.41
C LEU A 115 1.53 -0.71 -17.36
N VAL A 116 0.34 -0.34 -17.82
CA VAL A 116 -0.44 -1.08 -18.82
C VAL A 116 0.05 -0.70 -20.22
N PRO A 117 0.46 -1.66 -21.07
CA PRO A 117 0.83 -1.36 -22.44
C PRO A 117 -0.38 -0.83 -23.23
N LEU A 118 -0.18 0.23 -24.02
CA LEU A 118 -1.22 0.76 -24.89
C LEU A 118 -1.56 -0.24 -26.01
N PRO A 119 -2.85 -0.41 -26.36
CA PRO A 119 -3.29 -1.34 -27.39
C PRO A 119 -3.06 -0.80 -28.81
N GLY A 120 -1.89 -0.24 -29.12
CA GLY A 120 -1.51 0.14 -30.47
C GLY A 120 -2.28 1.29 -31.15
N THR A 121 -3.14 1.98 -30.43
CA THR A 121 -3.87 3.19 -30.87
C THR A 121 -3.33 4.41 -30.15
N GLU A 122 -3.30 5.57 -30.84
CA GLU A 122 -2.74 6.83 -30.32
C GLU A 122 -3.57 7.48 -29.19
N GLU A 123 -4.40 6.74 -28.47
CA GLU A 123 -5.16 7.28 -27.35
C GLU A 123 -4.30 7.33 -26.10
N THR A 124 -4.21 8.51 -25.49
CA THR A 124 -3.59 8.69 -24.17
C THR A 124 -4.59 8.19 -23.12
N LEU A 125 -4.38 6.99 -22.62
CA LEU A 125 -5.16 6.44 -21.52
C LEU A 125 -4.44 6.68 -20.19
N SER A 126 -5.20 6.88 -19.12
CA SER A 126 -4.67 6.97 -17.75
C SER A 126 -5.36 5.96 -16.85
N GLN A 127 -4.59 5.44 -15.90
CA GLN A 127 -5.08 4.62 -14.81
C GLN A 127 -4.90 5.41 -13.51
N ASP A 128 -5.98 5.57 -12.76
CA ASP A 128 -5.95 6.23 -11.45
C ASP A 128 -6.00 5.17 -10.35
N ILE A 129 -5.12 5.30 -9.36
CA ILE A 129 -5.02 4.42 -8.20
C ILE A 129 -5.03 5.31 -6.96
N ASP A 130 -6.03 5.14 -6.12
CA ASP A 130 -6.14 5.85 -4.85
C ASP A 130 -5.68 4.94 -3.70
N ILE A 131 -4.82 5.47 -2.83
CA ILE A 131 -4.39 4.79 -1.61
C ILE A 131 -5.22 5.36 -0.45
N ASP A 132 -5.96 4.49 0.21
CA ASP A 132 -6.74 4.87 1.38
C ASP A 132 -5.82 5.32 2.54
N PRO A 133 -6.30 6.22 3.41
CA PRO A 133 -5.57 6.60 4.62
C PRO A 133 -5.26 5.37 5.50
N HIS A 134 -4.13 5.40 6.19
CA HIS A 134 -3.68 4.30 7.03
C HIS A 134 -4.68 3.95 8.14
N THR A 135 -4.90 2.66 8.42
CA THR A 135 -5.94 2.17 9.37
C THR A 135 -5.74 2.63 10.82
N LEU A 136 -4.50 2.92 11.23
CA LEU A 136 -4.22 3.49 12.56
C LEU A 136 -4.53 4.99 12.66
N TYR A 137 -4.83 5.66 11.54
CA TYR A 137 -5.09 7.09 11.50
C TYR A 137 -6.54 7.41 11.11
N ALA A 138 -7.09 6.70 10.12
CA ALA A 138 -8.42 6.95 9.59
C ALA A 138 -9.52 6.25 10.40
N GLU A 139 -10.74 6.79 10.32
CA GLU A 139 -11.93 6.12 10.83
C GLU A 139 -12.41 5.09 9.80
N TYR A 140 -12.43 3.82 10.20
CA TYR A 140 -12.96 2.73 9.41
C TYR A 140 -14.23 2.15 10.03
N PRO A 141 -15.13 1.55 9.25
CA PRO A 141 -16.26 0.82 9.79
C PRO A 141 -15.82 -0.23 10.81
N PRO A 142 -16.61 -0.48 11.86
CA PRO A 142 -16.28 -1.52 12.83
C PRO A 142 -16.14 -2.87 12.11
N LYS A 143 -15.12 -3.65 12.52
CA LYS A 143 -14.91 -5.02 11.99
C LYS A 143 -16.14 -5.87 12.30
N ILE A 144 -16.56 -6.69 11.34
CA ILE A 144 -17.60 -7.68 11.53
C ILE A 144 -17.10 -8.70 12.57
N PRO A 145 -17.84 -8.96 13.66
CA PRO A 145 -17.45 -9.94 14.65
C PRO A 145 -17.26 -11.32 14.00
N GLU A 146 -16.20 -12.04 14.38
CA GLU A 146 -15.89 -13.35 13.79
C GLU A 146 -17.04 -14.36 13.95
N ALA A 147 -17.79 -14.28 15.06
CA ALA A 147 -18.97 -15.12 15.31
C ALA A 147 -20.13 -14.87 14.32
N GLU A 148 -20.17 -13.71 13.66
CA GLU A 148 -21.18 -13.40 12.64
C GLU A 148 -20.77 -13.92 11.26
N ILE A 149 -19.46 -14.12 11.04
CA ILE A 149 -18.90 -14.61 9.76
C ILE A 149 -18.95 -16.14 9.72
N LYS A 150 -18.89 -16.79 10.90
CA LYS A 150 -18.75 -18.23 11.03
C LYS A 150 -19.90 -18.84 11.80
N THR A 151 -20.68 -19.69 11.16
CA THR A 151 -21.50 -20.66 11.90
C THR A 151 -20.56 -21.68 12.54
N VAL A 152 -20.66 -21.84 13.87
CA VAL A 152 -19.88 -22.79 14.68
C VAL A 152 -20.34 -24.24 14.38
N ALA A 153 -20.35 -24.66 13.12
CA ALA A 153 -20.69 -26.00 12.72
C ALA A 153 -19.45 -26.71 12.21
N ASP A 154 -19.03 -27.71 13.00
CA ASP A 154 -18.04 -28.74 12.62
C ASP A 154 -16.88 -28.26 11.76
N THR A 155 -16.00 -27.47 12.33
CA THR A 155 -14.67 -27.32 11.77
C THR A 155 -13.91 -28.62 12.03
N GLY A 156 -13.83 -29.48 11.03
CA GLY A 156 -12.84 -30.56 11.08
C GLY A 156 -11.48 -29.89 11.21
N GLU A 157 -10.87 -29.94 12.41
CA GLU A 157 -9.50 -29.47 12.58
C GLU A 157 -8.61 -30.21 11.59
N ILE A 158 -8.06 -29.50 10.60
CA ILE A 158 -7.00 -30.04 9.76
C ILE A 158 -5.69 -29.89 10.54
N ILE A 159 -5.27 -30.96 11.19
CA ILE A 159 -3.95 -31.00 11.83
C ILE A 159 -2.92 -31.28 10.74
N LEU A 160 -2.22 -30.25 10.32
CA LEU A 160 -1.07 -30.42 9.41
C LEU A 160 0.13 -30.96 10.16
N SER A 161 0.77 -31.99 9.64
CA SER A 161 2.00 -32.56 10.19
C SER A 161 3.19 -31.62 10.12
N GLN A 162 3.10 -30.59 9.28
CA GLN A 162 4.09 -29.53 9.10
C GLN A 162 3.39 -28.26 8.58
N VAL A 163 3.95 -27.11 8.89
CA VAL A 163 3.47 -25.83 8.39
C VAL A 163 3.76 -25.74 6.89
N VAL A 164 2.72 -25.53 6.09
CA VAL A 164 2.83 -25.32 4.65
C VAL A 164 2.43 -23.88 4.35
N ILE A 165 3.33 -23.12 3.75
CA ILE A 165 3.05 -21.75 3.30
C ILE A 165 2.59 -21.82 1.84
N PRO A 166 1.35 -21.40 1.51
CA PRO A 166 0.88 -21.42 0.13
C PRO A 166 1.63 -20.36 -0.70
N GLU A 167 1.83 -20.61 -1.97
CA GLU A 167 2.42 -19.63 -2.89
C GLU A 167 1.45 -18.49 -3.17
N TYR A 168 0.16 -18.80 -3.30
CA TYR A 168 -0.93 -17.88 -3.55
C TYR A 168 -2.05 -18.09 -2.55
N ILE A 169 -2.79 -17.03 -2.29
CA ILE A 169 -4.07 -17.08 -1.59
C ILE A 169 -5.14 -16.41 -2.46
N ILE A 170 -6.38 -16.76 -2.20
CA ILE A 170 -7.53 -16.12 -2.84
C ILE A 170 -8.05 -15.05 -1.89
N VAL A 171 -8.06 -13.80 -2.35
CA VAL A 171 -8.68 -12.69 -1.63
C VAL A 171 -10.05 -12.45 -2.23
N HIS A 172 -11.10 -12.61 -1.42
CA HIS A 172 -12.48 -12.32 -1.77
C HIS A 172 -12.76 -10.85 -1.45
N ASP A 173 -13.09 -10.08 -2.48
CA ASP A 173 -13.32 -8.64 -2.36
C ASP A 173 -14.81 -8.35 -2.12
N GLY A 174 -15.31 -8.75 -0.97
CA GLY A 174 -16.70 -8.57 -0.60
C GLY A 174 -17.08 -9.28 0.71
N LEU A 175 -18.36 -9.27 1.02
CA LEU A 175 -18.87 -10.04 2.16
C LEU A 175 -18.70 -11.55 1.90
N PRO A 176 -18.45 -12.36 2.93
CA PRO A 176 -18.17 -13.80 2.77
C PRO A 176 -19.25 -14.61 2.03
N ASP A 177 -20.49 -14.15 2.04
CA ASP A 177 -21.65 -14.75 1.39
C ASP A 177 -22.02 -14.10 0.04
N ASP A 178 -21.29 -13.07 -0.38
CA ASP A 178 -21.51 -12.40 -1.67
C ASP A 178 -20.80 -13.13 -2.81
N ASN A 179 -21.50 -14.08 -3.42
CA ASN A 179 -20.98 -14.85 -4.55
C ASN A 179 -20.77 -14.00 -5.84
N THR A 180 -21.15 -12.73 -5.84
CA THR A 180 -20.96 -11.82 -6.98
C THR A 180 -19.68 -11.00 -6.88
N ALA A 181 -19.08 -10.92 -5.71
CA ALA A 181 -17.85 -10.20 -5.47
C ALA A 181 -16.64 -10.90 -6.14
N PRO A 182 -15.68 -10.15 -6.67
CA PRO A 182 -14.54 -10.72 -7.36
C PRO A 182 -13.57 -11.44 -6.40
N ASN A 183 -12.90 -12.44 -6.96
CA ASN A 183 -11.83 -13.16 -6.28
C ASN A 183 -10.50 -12.87 -6.96
N TYR A 184 -9.49 -12.48 -6.19
CA TYR A 184 -8.14 -12.19 -6.68
C TYR A 184 -7.14 -13.25 -6.19
N TYR A 185 -6.31 -13.76 -7.11
CA TYR A 185 -5.17 -14.60 -6.75
C TYR A 185 -3.98 -13.71 -6.44
N VAL A 186 -3.60 -13.67 -5.16
CA VAL A 186 -2.52 -12.82 -4.66
C VAL A 186 -1.40 -13.69 -4.12
N THR A 187 -0.12 -13.35 -4.40
CA THR A 187 0.99 -14.08 -3.79
C THR A 187 0.92 -13.92 -2.27
N TYR A 188 1.20 -14.99 -1.53
CA TYR A 188 1.18 -14.94 -0.07
C TYR A 188 2.06 -13.82 0.49
N LYS A 189 3.23 -13.60 -0.12
CA LYS A 189 4.16 -12.55 0.27
C LYS A 189 3.57 -11.15 0.10
N ASP A 190 2.90 -10.88 -1.03
CA ASP A 190 2.33 -9.55 -1.29
C ASP A 190 1.11 -9.29 -0.40
N TYR A 191 0.32 -10.32 -0.14
CA TYR A 191 -0.77 -10.23 0.84
C TYR A 191 -0.26 -9.86 2.23
N ILE A 192 0.74 -10.58 2.76
CA ILE A 192 1.30 -10.31 4.10
C ILE A 192 1.92 -8.90 4.16
N LYS A 193 2.61 -8.46 3.11
CA LYS A 193 3.14 -7.10 3.05
C LYS A 193 2.03 -6.05 3.11
N ASN A 194 0.98 -6.23 2.31
CA ASN A 194 -0.14 -5.29 2.25
C ASN A 194 -0.84 -5.17 3.60
N VAL A 195 -1.18 -6.30 4.22
CA VAL A 195 -1.81 -6.31 5.54
C VAL A 195 -0.91 -5.67 6.60
N ALA A 196 0.38 -6.03 6.64
CA ALA A 196 1.32 -5.46 7.60
C ALA A 196 1.49 -3.94 7.43
N CYS A 197 1.59 -3.45 6.20
CA CYS A 197 1.67 -2.01 5.92
C CYS A 197 0.39 -1.26 6.31
N SER A 198 -0.75 -1.93 6.40
CA SER A 198 -2.02 -1.33 6.81
C SER A 198 -2.24 -1.37 8.32
N GLU A 199 -1.59 -2.27 9.05
CA GLU A 199 -1.83 -2.49 10.49
C GLU A 199 -0.86 -1.75 11.41
N ILE A 200 0.40 -1.53 10.97
CA ILE A 200 1.43 -0.88 11.79
C ILE A 200 2.29 0.05 10.95
N TYR A 201 2.89 1.05 11.60
CA TYR A 201 3.85 1.93 10.93
C TYR A 201 5.24 1.32 10.88
N ALA A 202 5.92 1.53 9.75
CA ALA A 202 7.30 1.06 9.55
C ALA A 202 8.34 1.78 10.44
N THR A 203 7.95 2.83 11.15
CA THR A 203 8.74 3.53 12.16
C THR A 203 8.80 2.83 13.53
N TRP A 204 7.94 1.82 13.73
CA TRP A 204 7.89 1.11 15.01
C TRP A 204 9.14 0.21 15.18
N PRO A 205 9.49 -0.17 16.43
CA PRO A 205 10.60 -1.06 16.68
C PRO A 205 10.52 -2.35 15.85
N GLU A 206 11.63 -2.78 15.28
CA GLU A 206 11.71 -3.96 14.40
C GLU A 206 11.12 -5.22 15.05
N SER A 207 11.33 -5.39 16.37
CA SER A 207 10.74 -6.50 17.12
C SER A 207 9.21 -6.47 17.14
N SER A 208 8.59 -5.29 17.17
CA SER A 208 7.13 -5.11 17.10
C SER A 208 6.61 -5.43 15.70
N ILE A 209 7.35 -5.00 14.67
CA ILE A 209 7.04 -5.30 13.26
C ILE A 209 7.08 -6.81 13.02
N TYR A 210 8.12 -7.49 13.46
CA TYR A 210 8.24 -8.96 13.32
C TYR A 210 7.14 -9.70 14.08
N ALA A 211 6.82 -9.28 15.30
CA ALA A 211 5.76 -9.90 16.09
C ALA A 211 4.39 -9.77 15.40
N ASN A 212 4.09 -8.58 14.84
CA ASN A 212 2.86 -8.36 14.10
C ASN A 212 2.81 -9.20 12.81
N ILE A 213 3.89 -9.22 12.01
CA ILE A 213 3.96 -10.04 10.80
C ILE A 213 3.73 -11.53 11.12
N LEU A 214 4.34 -12.06 12.19
CA LEU A 214 4.15 -13.44 12.58
C LEU A 214 2.70 -13.71 13.04
N ALA A 215 2.07 -12.77 13.72
CA ALA A 215 0.66 -12.86 14.08
C ALA A 215 -0.25 -12.88 12.85
N ILE A 216 -0.02 -11.98 11.87
CA ILE A 216 -0.75 -11.95 10.59
C ILE A 216 -0.58 -13.28 9.85
N MET A 217 0.66 -13.79 9.74
CA MET A 217 0.93 -15.06 9.09
C MET A 217 0.19 -16.22 9.76
N SER A 218 0.22 -16.29 11.09
CA SER A 218 -0.46 -17.35 11.87
C SER A 218 -1.96 -17.29 11.68
N PHE A 219 -2.55 -16.09 11.73
CA PHE A 219 -3.97 -15.88 11.52
C PHE A 219 -4.40 -16.26 10.09
N THR A 220 -3.65 -15.81 9.08
CA THR A 220 -3.93 -16.12 7.68
C THR A 220 -3.86 -17.61 7.39
N LEU A 221 -2.80 -18.30 7.88
CA LEU A 221 -2.64 -19.73 7.67
C LEU A 221 -3.75 -20.52 8.39
N ASN A 222 -4.15 -20.10 9.58
CA ASN A 222 -5.26 -20.72 10.27
C ASN A 222 -6.54 -20.65 9.42
N ARG A 223 -6.86 -19.49 8.86
CA ARG A 223 -8.04 -19.33 7.99
C ARG A 223 -7.97 -20.16 6.72
N VAL A 224 -6.83 -20.13 6.03
CA VAL A 224 -6.63 -20.91 4.78
C VAL A 224 -6.83 -22.40 5.00
N TYR A 225 -6.44 -22.95 6.15
CA TYR A 225 -6.48 -24.38 6.40
C TYR A 225 -7.66 -24.87 7.24
N THR A 226 -8.39 -23.97 7.87
CA THR A 226 -9.51 -24.37 8.76
C THR A 226 -10.87 -23.84 8.31
N GLU A 227 -10.92 -22.82 7.49
CA GLU A 227 -12.17 -22.11 7.19
C GLU A 227 -12.59 -22.17 5.72
N TRP A 228 -11.69 -22.56 4.81
CA TRP A 228 -11.93 -22.54 3.35
C TRP A 228 -11.54 -23.86 2.70
#